data_f6f9b91f4b96a571bee2e9f282d49fb9
#
_entry.id   f6f9b91f4b96a571bee2e9f282d49fb9
#
_cell.length_a   1.000
_cell.length_b   1.000
_cell.length_c   1.000
_cell.angle_alpha   90.00
_cell.angle_beta   90.00
_cell.angle_gamma   90.00
#
_symmetry.space_group_name_H-M   'P 1'
#
loop_
_entity.id
_entity.type
_entity.pdbx_description
1 polymer ?
#
loop_
_entity_poly.entity_id
_entity_poly.type
_entity_poly.pdbx_seq_one_letter_code
_entity_poly.pdbx_strand_id
1 'polypeptide(L)'
;MIQSKKTAVIFYVVIFLISSIMVLADSNKLKIIIIGAHPDDPEQVGATALKFVQAGHKVRMVSMTNGNAGHFLEGGGPLARRRYQETRCSSAISGAEYIVMDIDDGKLMPTLENRNKVITLIREFQADIVISHRPNDYHPDHRNAALLVRDSAYMVMVPNIVSSVPHLRKNPLFMYMHDGFTVPNPFEPEIVVDITDVMDKKLDMWDCHVSQMYEWIPYNMMKLEEVPKDPAARKAWLAESWGPFLRGPVTEYRDKLVELYGEERASRITAVEAFQVSEYGWNPGTETLKEMFPFFP
;
A
#
# COMPACT_ATOMS: atom_id res chain seq x y z
N MET A 1 -39.91 37.10 -26.21
CA MET A 1 -38.47 36.93 -26.54
C MET A 1 -37.50 37.22 -25.36
N ILE A 2 -37.95 37.76 -24.24
CA ILE A 2 -37.13 38.13 -23.06
C ILE A 2 -37.02 36.96 -22.06
N GLN A 3 -38.02 36.06 -21.97
CA GLN A 3 -38.02 34.92 -21.04
C GLN A 3 -37.05 33.78 -21.40
N SER A 4 -36.78 33.56 -22.69
CA SER A 4 -35.87 32.51 -23.18
C SER A 4 -34.37 32.78 -22.85
N LYS A 5 -33.97 34.10 -22.82
CA LYS A 5 -32.58 34.46 -22.48
C LYS A 5 -32.24 34.28 -20.99
N LYS A 6 -33.21 34.49 -20.07
CA LYS A 6 -32.98 34.30 -18.64
C LYS A 6 -32.82 32.82 -18.25
N THR A 7 -33.58 31.93 -18.89
CA THR A 7 -33.51 30.48 -18.63
C THR A 7 -32.17 29.90 -19.15
N ALA A 8 -31.69 30.36 -20.30
CA ALA A 8 -30.39 29.89 -20.82
C ALA A 8 -29.22 30.32 -19.92
N VAL A 9 -29.22 31.56 -19.40
CA VAL A 9 -28.17 32.06 -18.51
C VAL A 9 -28.14 31.29 -17.20
N ILE A 10 -29.30 30.96 -16.61
CA ILE A 10 -29.39 30.18 -15.37
C ILE A 10 -28.86 28.78 -15.62
N PHE A 11 -29.14 28.14 -16.75
CA PHE A 11 -28.66 26.81 -17.10
C PHE A 11 -27.13 26.78 -17.26
N TYR A 12 -26.52 27.77 -17.90
CA TYR A 12 -25.06 27.87 -18.02
C TYR A 12 -24.38 28.15 -16.69
N VAL A 13 -24.93 28.95 -15.81
CA VAL A 13 -24.38 29.22 -14.47
C VAL A 13 -24.43 27.99 -13.60
N VAL A 14 -25.53 27.20 -13.63
CA VAL A 14 -25.67 25.96 -12.89
C VAL A 14 -24.68 24.89 -13.38
N ILE A 15 -24.52 24.74 -14.73
CA ILE A 15 -23.54 23.80 -15.28
C ILE A 15 -22.11 24.22 -14.93
N PHE A 16 -21.79 25.52 -14.94
CA PHE A 16 -20.47 26.01 -14.56
C PHE A 16 -20.18 25.83 -13.09
N LEU A 17 -21.17 26.04 -12.20
CA LEU A 17 -21.07 25.79 -10.78
C LEU A 17 -20.90 24.29 -10.46
N ILE A 18 -21.66 23.41 -11.13
CA ILE A 18 -21.55 21.96 -10.95
C ILE A 18 -20.18 21.48 -11.45
N SER A 19 -19.72 21.98 -12.60
CA SER A 19 -18.39 21.66 -13.13
C SER A 19 -17.27 22.15 -12.20
N SER A 20 -17.41 23.34 -11.61
CA SER A 20 -16.44 23.90 -10.67
C SER A 20 -16.41 23.12 -9.34
N ILE A 21 -17.57 22.66 -8.84
CA ILE A 21 -17.66 21.82 -7.66
C ILE A 21 -17.05 20.43 -7.91
N MET A 22 -17.30 19.85 -9.09
CA MET A 22 -16.67 18.57 -9.47
C MET A 22 -15.14 18.69 -9.60
N VAL A 23 -14.63 19.78 -10.17
CA VAL A 23 -13.19 20.05 -10.28
C VAL A 23 -12.55 20.27 -8.91
N LEU A 24 -13.23 20.98 -8.00
CA LEU A 24 -12.77 21.18 -6.62
C LEU A 24 -12.80 19.88 -5.80
N ALA A 25 -13.79 19.01 -6.01
CA ALA A 25 -13.89 17.72 -5.33
C ALA A 25 -12.81 16.73 -5.80
N ASP A 26 -12.31 16.84 -7.03
CA ASP A 26 -11.22 15.98 -7.53
C ASP A 26 -9.83 16.50 -7.15
N SER A 27 -9.70 17.81 -6.81
CA SER A 27 -8.42 18.42 -6.39
C SER A 27 -7.95 17.96 -4.98
N ASN A 28 -8.83 17.39 -4.15
CA ASN A 28 -8.51 16.91 -2.80
C ASN A 28 -8.25 15.40 -2.73
N LYS A 29 -8.30 14.68 -3.86
CA LYS A 29 -8.08 13.24 -3.86
C LYS A 29 -6.61 12.91 -3.97
N LEU A 30 -6.05 12.32 -2.92
CA LEU A 30 -4.69 11.80 -2.93
C LEU A 30 -4.59 10.54 -3.80
N LYS A 31 -3.39 10.31 -4.32
CA LYS A 31 -2.99 9.11 -5.05
C LYS A 31 -1.87 8.41 -4.29
N ILE A 32 -2.18 7.25 -3.74
CA ILE A 32 -1.28 6.46 -2.91
C ILE A 32 -0.80 5.25 -3.71
N ILE A 33 0.51 5.09 -3.88
CA ILE A 33 1.09 3.90 -4.49
C ILE A 33 1.88 3.12 -3.43
N ILE A 34 1.59 1.82 -3.32
CA ILE A 34 2.24 0.89 -2.40
C ILE A 34 3.03 -0.09 -3.24
N ILE A 35 4.36 -0.10 -3.08
CA ILE A 35 5.27 -0.91 -3.90
C ILE A 35 5.95 -1.94 -3.01
N GLY A 36 5.51 -3.19 -3.13
CA GLY A 36 6.12 -4.36 -2.51
C GLY A 36 6.98 -5.14 -3.51
N ALA A 37 7.68 -6.15 -3.03
CA ALA A 37 8.50 -7.05 -3.85
C ALA A 37 7.66 -8.19 -4.44
N HIS A 38 6.77 -8.79 -3.65
CA HIS A 38 5.99 -9.98 -4.02
C HIS A 38 4.47 -9.71 -4.03
N PRO A 39 3.68 -10.60 -4.69
CA PRO A 39 2.21 -10.47 -4.75
C PRO A 39 1.52 -10.86 -3.43
N ASP A 40 1.76 -10.13 -2.36
CA ASP A 40 1.17 -10.19 -1.01
C ASP A 40 1.80 -9.11 -0.09
N ASP A 41 2.95 -8.55 -0.44
CA ASP A 41 3.61 -7.53 0.37
C ASP A 41 2.78 -6.25 0.56
N PRO A 42 2.09 -5.70 -0.47
CA PRO A 42 1.27 -4.50 -0.28
C PRO A 42 0.15 -4.67 0.76
N GLU A 43 -0.29 -5.91 0.99
CA GLU A 43 -1.31 -6.25 1.98
C GLU A 43 -0.84 -6.05 3.42
N GLN A 44 0.46 -5.90 3.67
CA GLN A 44 0.96 -5.50 5.00
C GLN A 44 0.32 -4.20 5.47
N VAL A 45 0.03 -3.29 4.54
CA VAL A 45 -0.68 -2.03 4.78
C VAL A 45 -2.02 -1.97 4.04
N GLY A 46 -2.60 -3.13 3.78
CA GLY A 46 -3.84 -3.29 3.02
C GLY A 46 -5.06 -2.67 3.68
N ALA A 47 -5.12 -2.65 5.01
CA ALA A 47 -6.21 -2.02 5.75
C ALA A 47 -6.18 -0.49 5.59
N THR A 48 -5.01 0.14 5.67
CA THR A 48 -4.84 1.56 5.38
C THR A 48 -5.16 1.88 3.92
N ALA A 49 -4.76 1.01 2.99
CA ALA A 49 -5.13 1.13 1.58
C ALA A 49 -6.66 1.15 1.39
N LEU A 50 -7.38 0.22 2.02
CA LEU A 50 -8.84 0.19 2.03
C LEU A 50 -9.43 1.48 2.61
N LYS A 51 -8.92 1.97 3.76
CA LYS A 51 -9.40 3.22 4.38
C LYS A 51 -9.20 4.42 3.45
N PHE A 52 -8.09 4.50 2.72
CA PHE A 52 -7.88 5.53 1.69
C PHE A 52 -8.92 5.43 0.56
N VAL A 53 -9.20 4.21 0.07
CA VAL A 53 -10.22 4.00 -0.97
C VAL A 53 -11.61 4.41 -0.45
N GLN A 54 -11.97 4.03 0.77
CA GLN A 54 -13.24 4.42 1.41
C GLN A 54 -13.37 5.93 1.60
N ALA A 55 -12.26 6.63 1.85
CA ALA A 55 -12.20 8.10 1.92
C ALA A 55 -12.24 8.77 0.52
N GLY A 56 -12.32 7.98 -0.57
CA GLY A 56 -12.44 8.48 -1.95
C GLY A 56 -11.12 8.78 -2.63
N HIS A 57 -9.98 8.40 -2.03
CA HIS A 57 -8.65 8.49 -2.63
C HIS A 57 -8.39 7.37 -3.64
N LYS A 58 -7.34 7.51 -4.46
CA LYS A 58 -6.92 6.48 -5.40
C LYS A 58 -5.74 5.71 -4.83
N VAL A 59 -5.86 4.39 -4.79
CA VAL A 59 -4.78 3.51 -4.30
C VAL A 59 -4.36 2.55 -5.41
N ARG A 60 -3.04 2.39 -5.57
CA ARG A 60 -2.42 1.40 -6.44
C ARG A 60 -1.44 0.56 -5.63
N MET A 61 -1.66 -0.75 -5.61
CA MET A 61 -0.73 -1.74 -5.09
C MET A 61 0.13 -2.27 -6.23
N VAL A 62 1.40 -2.45 -6.00
CA VAL A 62 2.36 -2.95 -7.00
C VAL A 62 3.22 -4.03 -6.37
N SER A 63 3.30 -5.18 -7.03
CA SER A 63 4.34 -6.17 -6.80
C SER A 63 5.42 -6.05 -7.88
N MET A 64 6.68 -5.91 -7.47
CA MET A 64 7.80 -5.80 -8.41
C MET A 64 8.15 -7.14 -9.06
N THR A 65 7.79 -8.26 -8.44
CA THR A 65 7.97 -9.62 -9.01
C THR A 65 6.63 -10.31 -9.22
N ASN A 66 6.65 -11.38 -10.02
CA ASN A 66 5.46 -12.20 -10.30
C ASN A 66 5.27 -13.35 -9.28
N GLY A 67 6.16 -13.51 -8.31
CA GLY A 67 6.08 -14.50 -7.25
C GLY A 67 6.23 -15.94 -7.68
N ASN A 68 6.86 -16.21 -8.83
CA ASN A 68 6.92 -17.52 -9.48
C ASN A 68 7.87 -18.54 -8.83
N ALA A 69 8.56 -18.20 -7.73
CA ALA A 69 9.47 -19.09 -7.02
C ALA A 69 9.08 -19.32 -5.54
N GLY A 70 8.13 -18.58 -5.00
CA GLY A 70 7.72 -18.65 -3.60
C GLY A 70 6.72 -19.79 -3.32
N HIS A 71 7.10 -21.06 -3.59
CA HIS A 71 6.30 -22.24 -3.23
C HIS A 71 7.16 -23.51 -3.29
N PHE A 72 6.77 -24.56 -2.56
CA PHE A 72 7.54 -25.81 -2.45
C PHE A 72 7.18 -26.89 -3.48
N LEU A 73 6.01 -26.80 -4.14
CA LEU A 73 5.57 -27.76 -5.17
C LEU A 73 5.39 -27.13 -6.54
N GLU A 74 4.95 -25.89 -6.60
CA GLU A 74 4.67 -25.17 -7.84
C GLU A 74 5.79 -24.16 -8.12
N GLY A 75 6.00 -23.84 -9.39
CA GLY A 75 6.95 -22.81 -9.80
C GLY A 75 6.70 -22.30 -11.20
N GLY A 76 7.45 -21.26 -11.59
CA GLY A 76 7.38 -20.67 -12.92
C GLY A 76 5.98 -20.10 -13.26
N GLY A 77 5.61 -20.18 -14.53
CA GLY A 77 4.36 -19.59 -15.04
C GLY A 77 3.07 -20.07 -14.36
N PRO A 78 2.91 -21.35 -13.97
CA PRO A 78 1.73 -21.80 -13.22
C PRO A 78 1.56 -21.06 -11.90
N LEU A 79 2.60 -20.97 -11.07
CA LEU A 79 2.57 -20.25 -9.80
C LEU A 79 2.34 -18.73 -9.99
N ALA A 80 3.04 -18.11 -10.95
CA ALA A 80 2.83 -16.71 -11.27
C ALA A 80 1.37 -16.39 -11.60
N ARG A 81 0.72 -17.22 -12.43
CA ARG A 81 -0.70 -17.04 -12.75
C ARG A 81 -1.63 -17.22 -11.54
N ARG A 82 -1.31 -18.19 -10.67
CA ARG A 82 -2.06 -18.42 -9.43
C ARG A 82 -1.97 -17.20 -8.51
N ARG A 83 -0.75 -16.74 -8.21
CA ARG A 83 -0.51 -15.55 -7.37
C ARG A 83 -1.14 -14.29 -7.96
N TYR A 84 -1.12 -14.14 -9.28
CA TYR A 84 -1.85 -13.06 -9.95
C TYR A 84 -3.37 -13.11 -9.67
N GLN A 85 -4.00 -14.28 -9.66
CA GLN A 85 -5.42 -14.40 -9.31
C GLN A 85 -5.67 -14.09 -7.82
N GLU A 86 -4.75 -14.44 -6.95
CA GLU A 86 -4.79 -14.11 -5.53
C GLU A 86 -4.74 -12.58 -5.32
N THR A 87 -3.88 -11.86 -6.05
CA THR A 87 -3.89 -10.38 -6.02
C THR A 87 -5.18 -9.77 -6.57
N ARG A 88 -5.83 -10.41 -7.56
CA ARG A 88 -7.13 -9.94 -8.07
C ARG A 88 -8.24 -10.10 -7.03
N CYS A 89 -8.21 -11.17 -6.25
CA CYS A 89 -9.10 -11.38 -5.12
C CYS A 89 -8.92 -10.27 -4.07
N SER A 90 -7.69 -10.02 -3.63
CA SER A 90 -7.35 -8.98 -2.65
C SER A 90 -7.72 -7.57 -3.15
N SER A 91 -7.42 -7.26 -4.43
CA SER A 91 -7.82 -6.03 -5.10
C SER A 91 -9.35 -5.79 -5.05
N ALA A 92 -10.14 -6.82 -5.23
CA ALA A 92 -11.61 -6.71 -5.17
C ALA A 92 -12.11 -6.36 -3.77
N ILE A 93 -11.40 -6.76 -2.71
CA ILE A 93 -11.74 -6.46 -1.31
C ILE A 93 -11.30 -5.05 -0.94
N SER A 94 -10.05 -4.68 -1.26
CA SER A 94 -9.49 -3.37 -0.94
C SER A 94 -10.05 -2.23 -1.80
N GLY A 95 -10.52 -2.54 -3.02
CA GLY A 95 -10.87 -1.54 -4.04
C GLY A 95 -9.66 -0.83 -4.65
N ALA A 96 -8.43 -1.22 -4.28
CA ALA A 96 -7.21 -0.70 -4.87
C ALA A 96 -6.92 -1.36 -6.22
N GLU A 97 -6.36 -0.60 -7.17
CA GLU A 97 -5.77 -1.17 -8.38
C GLU A 97 -4.56 -2.05 -7.99
N TYR A 98 -4.37 -3.19 -8.64
CA TYR A 98 -3.22 -4.06 -8.37
C TYR A 98 -2.46 -4.34 -9.67
N ILE A 99 -1.14 -4.05 -9.66
CA ILE A 99 -0.20 -4.32 -10.75
C ILE A 99 0.82 -5.36 -10.26
N VAL A 100 1.02 -6.40 -11.04
CA VAL A 100 2.09 -7.38 -10.84
C VAL A 100 3.07 -7.23 -12.00
N MET A 101 4.33 -6.87 -11.69
CA MET A 101 5.38 -6.74 -12.71
C MET A 101 5.90 -8.12 -13.09
N ASP A 102 6.35 -8.25 -14.35
CA ASP A 102 6.87 -9.51 -14.88
C ASP A 102 8.39 -9.62 -14.65
N ILE A 103 8.78 -9.68 -13.38
CA ILE A 103 10.15 -9.99 -12.93
C ILE A 103 10.05 -11.27 -12.10
N ASP A 104 10.92 -12.23 -12.35
CA ASP A 104 10.95 -13.48 -11.58
C ASP A 104 11.26 -13.21 -10.10
N ASP A 105 10.56 -13.92 -9.23
CA ASP A 105 10.79 -13.96 -7.79
C ASP A 105 12.22 -14.45 -7.48
N GLY A 106 12.89 -13.78 -6.53
CA GLY A 106 14.29 -14.00 -6.19
C GLY A 106 15.29 -13.38 -7.18
N LYS A 107 14.82 -12.68 -8.25
CA LYS A 107 15.68 -12.09 -9.28
C LYS A 107 15.53 -10.58 -9.43
N LEU A 108 14.83 -9.92 -8.52
CA LEU A 108 14.73 -8.48 -8.54
C LEU A 108 16.09 -7.84 -8.22
N MET A 109 16.67 -7.12 -9.19
CA MET A 109 17.94 -6.42 -9.02
C MET A 109 17.75 -4.90 -9.15
N PRO A 110 18.52 -4.07 -8.41
CA PRO A 110 18.44 -2.61 -8.46
C PRO A 110 19.19 -2.07 -9.70
N THR A 111 18.73 -2.48 -10.89
CA THR A 111 19.27 -2.03 -12.18
C THR A 111 18.66 -0.69 -12.61
N LEU A 112 19.32 0.00 -13.55
CA LEU A 112 18.76 1.20 -14.19
C LEU A 112 17.41 0.92 -14.85
N GLU A 113 17.25 -0.23 -15.49
CA GLU A 113 15.99 -0.62 -16.11
C GLU A 113 14.86 -0.72 -15.07
N ASN A 114 15.07 -1.42 -13.96
CA ASN A 114 14.09 -1.58 -12.93
C ASN A 114 13.79 -0.27 -12.20
N ARG A 115 14.81 0.58 -11.97
CA ARG A 115 14.59 1.94 -11.44
C ARG A 115 13.73 2.78 -12.39
N ASN A 116 13.97 2.71 -13.68
CA ASN A 116 13.15 3.44 -14.66
C ASN A 116 11.71 2.94 -14.69
N LYS A 117 11.46 1.64 -14.48
CA LYS A 117 10.10 1.09 -14.30
C LYS A 117 9.41 1.70 -13.07
N VAL A 118 10.10 1.78 -11.93
CA VAL A 118 9.56 2.40 -10.71
C VAL A 118 9.26 3.89 -10.93
N ILE A 119 10.18 4.64 -11.55
CA ILE A 119 9.96 6.05 -11.90
C ILE A 119 8.71 6.19 -12.79
N THR A 120 8.57 5.33 -13.79
CA THR A 120 7.41 5.31 -14.69
C THR A 120 6.11 5.08 -13.91
N LEU A 121 6.05 4.06 -13.05
CA LEU A 121 4.89 3.74 -12.23
C LEU A 121 4.44 4.93 -11.36
N ILE A 122 5.40 5.57 -10.68
CA ILE A 122 5.12 6.72 -9.80
C ILE A 122 4.62 7.92 -10.62
N ARG A 123 5.26 8.21 -11.76
CA ARG A 123 4.90 9.34 -12.63
C ARG A 123 3.56 9.15 -13.34
N GLU A 124 3.29 7.99 -13.94
CA GLU A 124 2.01 7.70 -14.61
C GLU A 124 0.85 7.76 -13.64
N PHE A 125 1.05 7.27 -12.43
CA PHE A 125 0.04 7.36 -11.39
C PHE A 125 -0.09 8.77 -10.81
N GLN A 126 0.92 9.63 -10.96
CA GLN A 126 0.98 10.96 -10.33
C GLN A 126 0.84 10.85 -8.82
N ALA A 127 1.64 9.98 -8.20
CA ALA A 127 1.54 9.66 -6.79
C ALA A 127 1.80 10.89 -5.89
N ASP A 128 0.99 11.02 -4.83
CA ASP A 128 1.21 11.96 -3.73
C ASP A 128 1.94 11.28 -2.56
N ILE A 129 1.66 9.98 -2.35
CA ILE A 129 2.30 9.14 -1.33
C ILE A 129 2.83 7.88 -2.00
N VAL A 130 4.07 7.52 -1.69
CA VAL A 130 4.74 6.28 -2.11
C VAL A 130 5.13 5.51 -0.86
N ILE A 131 4.65 4.28 -0.71
CA ILE A 131 4.92 3.40 0.43
C ILE A 131 5.68 2.18 -0.07
N SER A 132 6.74 1.75 0.65
CA SER A 132 7.49 0.55 0.30
C SER A 132 8.17 -0.06 1.54
N HIS A 133 8.92 -1.16 1.32
CA HIS A 133 9.81 -1.74 2.31
C HIS A 133 10.93 -0.78 2.72
N ARG A 134 11.54 -1.03 3.89
CA ARG A 134 12.84 -0.41 4.22
C ARG A 134 13.98 -1.13 3.47
N PRO A 135 15.13 -0.44 3.24
CA PRO A 135 16.31 -1.06 2.61
C PRO A 135 16.97 -2.16 3.46
N ASN A 136 16.55 -2.35 4.68
CA ASN A 136 17.02 -3.39 5.59
C ASN A 136 15.91 -4.40 5.84
N ASP A 137 16.05 -5.60 5.28
CA ASP A 137 15.05 -6.66 5.30
C ASP A 137 15.74 -8.02 5.12
N TYR A 138 15.07 -9.12 5.52
CA TYR A 138 15.61 -10.48 5.34
C TYR A 138 15.64 -10.90 3.87
N HIS A 139 14.66 -10.47 3.06
CA HIS A 139 14.53 -10.91 1.68
C HIS A 139 15.30 -9.99 0.71
N PRO A 140 16.12 -10.54 -0.21
CA PRO A 140 16.85 -9.72 -1.17
C PRO A 140 15.93 -8.86 -2.05
N ASP A 141 14.80 -9.40 -2.50
CA ASP A 141 13.86 -8.66 -3.34
C ASP A 141 13.19 -7.51 -2.57
N HIS A 142 12.88 -7.66 -1.26
CA HIS A 142 12.38 -6.57 -0.42
C HIS A 142 13.40 -5.43 -0.35
N ARG A 143 14.68 -5.76 -0.05
CA ARG A 143 15.76 -4.77 -0.03
C ARG A 143 15.92 -4.08 -1.38
N ASN A 144 15.84 -4.84 -2.48
CA ASN A 144 16.01 -4.31 -3.83
C ASN A 144 14.81 -3.46 -4.27
N ALA A 145 13.57 -3.84 -3.92
CA ALA A 145 12.39 -3.00 -4.12
C ALA A 145 12.52 -1.67 -3.36
N ALA A 146 12.91 -1.72 -2.10
CA ALA A 146 13.15 -0.54 -1.27
C ALA A 146 14.23 0.38 -1.86
N LEU A 147 15.36 -0.19 -2.32
CA LEU A 147 16.45 0.56 -2.97
C LEU A 147 15.95 1.24 -4.25
N LEU A 148 15.21 0.52 -5.10
CA LEU A 148 14.66 1.05 -6.35
C LEU A 148 13.69 2.22 -6.10
N VAL A 149 12.83 2.09 -5.09
CA VAL A 149 11.89 3.15 -4.70
C VAL A 149 12.65 4.35 -4.14
N ARG A 150 13.60 4.14 -3.23
CA ARG A 150 14.44 5.19 -2.63
C ARG A 150 15.25 5.94 -3.69
N ASP A 151 15.89 5.23 -4.61
CA ASP A 151 16.68 5.80 -5.69
C ASP A 151 15.82 6.55 -6.72
N SER A 152 14.51 6.30 -6.73
CA SER A 152 13.55 7.01 -7.56
C SER A 152 13.07 8.34 -6.96
N ALA A 153 13.21 8.55 -5.64
CA ALA A 153 12.60 9.66 -4.91
C ALA A 153 13.02 11.05 -5.45
N TYR A 154 14.28 11.23 -5.78
CA TYR A 154 14.73 12.45 -6.45
C TYR A 154 14.41 12.44 -7.96
N MET A 155 14.58 11.26 -8.60
CA MET A 155 14.54 11.13 -10.06
C MET A 155 13.15 11.34 -10.65
N VAL A 156 12.07 11.12 -9.90
CA VAL A 156 10.70 11.36 -10.38
C VAL A 156 10.43 12.81 -10.79
N MET A 157 11.23 13.76 -10.30
CA MET A 157 11.15 15.18 -10.64
C MET A 157 12.11 15.62 -11.74
N VAL A 158 13.07 14.76 -12.17
CA VAL A 158 14.11 15.15 -13.14
C VAL A 158 13.60 14.97 -14.58
N PRO A 159 13.40 16.05 -15.37
CA PRO A 159 12.74 15.97 -16.69
C PRO A 159 13.44 15.05 -17.68
N ASN A 160 14.77 15.00 -17.68
CA ASN A 160 15.56 14.24 -18.65
C ASN A 160 15.80 12.78 -18.26
N ILE A 161 15.29 12.33 -17.11
CA ILE A 161 15.26 10.92 -16.72
C ILE A 161 13.89 10.37 -17.09
N VAL A 162 13.83 9.24 -17.81
CA VAL A 162 12.57 8.65 -18.31
C VAL A 162 11.69 9.72 -19.00
N SER A 163 12.26 10.45 -19.96
CA SER A 163 11.64 11.60 -20.63
C SER A 163 10.38 11.25 -21.44
N SER A 164 10.10 9.95 -21.64
CA SER A 164 8.87 9.44 -22.26
C SER A 164 7.62 9.63 -21.39
N VAL A 165 7.79 9.86 -20.07
CA VAL A 165 6.70 10.10 -19.13
C VAL A 165 6.91 11.46 -18.45
N PRO A 166 5.91 12.35 -18.40
CA PRO A 166 6.05 13.65 -17.76
C PRO A 166 6.55 13.54 -16.32
N HIS A 167 7.56 14.33 -15.98
CA HIS A 167 8.09 14.40 -14.61
C HIS A 167 7.07 15.02 -13.64
N LEU A 168 7.17 14.66 -12.36
CA LEU A 168 6.35 15.26 -11.33
C LEU A 168 6.81 16.71 -11.05
N ARG A 169 5.85 17.59 -10.73
CA ARG A 169 6.12 18.98 -10.36
C ARG A 169 6.24 19.16 -8.84
N LYS A 170 5.72 18.23 -8.08
CA LYS A 170 5.83 18.12 -6.62
C LYS A 170 6.37 16.74 -6.27
N ASN A 171 7.34 16.68 -5.37
CA ASN A 171 7.86 15.39 -4.93
C ASN A 171 6.83 14.70 -4.03
N PRO A 172 6.52 13.41 -4.21
CA PRO A 172 5.70 12.65 -3.29
C PRO A 172 6.29 12.57 -1.87
N LEU A 173 5.42 12.32 -0.90
CA LEU A 173 5.82 11.80 0.40
C LEU A 173 6.21 10.32 0.23
N PHE A 174 7.47 9.99 0.55
CA PHE A 174 7.94 8.60 0.56
C PHE A 174 7.90 8.07 1.98
N MET A 175 7.38 6.86 2.16
CA MET A 175 7.23 6.22 3.46
C MET A 175 7.62 4.75 3.42
N TYR A 176 7.98 4.23 4.56
CA TYR A 176 8.23 2.81 4.78
C TYR A 176 7.07 2.20 5.56
N MET A 177 6.63 1.00 5.17
CA MET A 177 5.73 0.17 5.97
C MET A 177 6.51 -0.53 7.08
N HIS A 178 5.82 -0.82 8.18
CA HIS A 178 6.41 -1.42 9.39
C HIS A 178 7.12 -2.75 9.09
N ASP A 179 8.25 -2.93 9.73
CA ASP A 179 8.97 -4.20 9.86
C ASP A 179 9.60 -4.33 11.25
N GLY A 180 10.08 -5.52 11.61
CA GLY A 180 10.70 -5.81 12.91
C GLY A 180 12.23 -5.76 12.91
N PHE A 181 12.89 -5.25 11.85
CA PHE A 181 14.35 -5.22 11.78
C PHE A 181 14.92 -4.03 12.54
N THR A 182 16.01 -4.27 13.26
CA THR A 182 16.63 -3.27 14.17
C THR A 182 17.99 -2.77 13.71
N VAL A 183 18.57 -3.38 12.68
CA VAL A 183 19.90 -3.02 12.15
C VAL A 183 19.76 -2.47 10.74
N PRO A 184 20.33 -1.30 10.39
CA PRO A 184 21.15 -0.42 11.22
C PRO A 184 20.37 0.40 12.27
N ASN A 185 19.07 0.63 12.07
CA ASN A 185 18.20 1.38 12.97
C ASN A 185 16.86 0.67 13.16
N PRO A 186 16.24 0.71 14.34
CA PRO A 186 14.88 0.24 14.55
C PRO A 186 13.88 1.05 13.69
N PHE A 187 12.68 0.54 13.56
CA PHE A 187 11.57 1.25 12.92
C PHE A 187 10.96 2.25 13.91
N GLU A 188 10.89 3.51 13.50
CA GLU A 188 10.33 4.60 14.32
C GLU A 188 9.21 5.29 13.54
N PRO A 189 7.92 4.98 13.82
CA PRO A 189 6.81 5.51 13.05
C PRO A 189 6.48 6.96 13.39
N GLU A 190 6.28 7.78 12.38
CA GLU A 190 5.61 9.08 12.52
C GLU A 190 4.09 8.93 12.49
N ILE A 191 3.57 7.96 11.74
CA ILE A 191 2.14 7.68 11.59
C ILE A 191 1.83 6.25 12.01
N VAL A 192 0.81 6.10 12.86
CA VAL A 192 0.22 4.80 13.24
C VAL A 192 -1.28 4.89 13.01
N VAL A 193 -1.77 4.14 12.03
CA VAL A 193 -3.19 4.15 11.62
C VAL A 193 -3.95 3.10 12.41
N ASP A 194 -5.03 3.52 13.07
CA ASP A 194 -6.03 2.63 13.68
C ASP A 194 -6.79 1.89 12.58
N ILE A 195 -6.65 0.56 12.54
CA ILE A 195 -7.33 -0.32 11.59
C ILE A 195 -8.31 -1.28 12.27
N THR A 196 -8.65 -1.02 13.54
CA THR A 196 -9.53 -1.89 14.33
C THR A 196 -10.87 -2.15 13.64
N ASP A 197 -11.44 -1.12 13.02
CA ASP A 197 -12.73 -1.15 12.33
C ASP A 197 -12.72 -1.91 10.99
N VAL A 198 -11.56 -2.13 10.40
CA VAL A 198 -11.39 -2.80 9.10
C VAL A 198 -10.52 -4.06 9.18
N MET A 199 -10.21 -4.53 10.39
CA MET A 199 -9.35 -5.69 10.60
C MET A 199 -9.88 -6.96 9.92
N ASP A 200 -11.19 -7.16 9.91
CA ASP A 200 -11.82 -8.29 9.21
C ASP A 200 -11.57 -8.24 7.70
N LYS A 201 -11.54 -7.04 7.12
CA LYS A 201 -11.23 -6.85 5.70
C LYS A 201 -9.75 -7.08 5.39
N LYS A 202 -8.85 -6.70 6.32
CA LYS A 202 -7.45 -7.06 6.22
C LYS A 202 -7.28 -8.58 6.21
N LEU A 203 -7.96 -9.28 7.10
CA LEU A 203 -7.96 -10.74 7.14
C LEU A 203 -8.50 -11.34 5.83
N ASP A 204 -9.60 -10.76 5.27
CA ASP A 204 -10.13 -11.18 3.97
C ASP A 204 -9.12 -11.06 2.83
N MET A 205 -8.32 -9.96 2.82
CA MET A 205 -7.28 -9.76 1.81
C MET A 205 -6.17 -10.82 1.94
N TRP A 206 -5.71 -11.11 3.16
CA TRP A 206 -4.70 -12.14 3.39
C TRP A 206 -5.22 -13.55 3.10
N ASP A 207 -6.50 -13.84 3.35
CA ASP A 207 -7.17 -15.10 2.99
C ASP A 207 -7.16 -15.38 1.48
N CYS A 208 -7.12 -14.33 0.65
CA CYS A 208 -6.99 -14.45 -0.80
C CYS A 208 -5.66 -15.09 -1.24
N HIS A 209 -4.57 -14.91 -0.48
CA HIS A 209 -3.24 -15.39 -0.81
C HIS A 209 -3.04 -16.86 -0.37
N VAL A 210 -3.87 -17.75 -0.92
CA VAL A 210 -3.95 -19.17 -0.53
C VAL A 210 -2.60 -19.86 -0.67
N SER A 211 -1.89 -19.63 -1.78
CA SER A 211 -0.57 -20.23 -2.03
C SER A 211 0.46 -19.87 -0.96
N GLN A 212 0.31 -18.70 -0.33
CA GLN A 212 1.22 -18.20 0.68
C GLN A 212 0.76 -18.56 2.10
N MET A 213 -0.47 -18.16 2.46
CA MET A 213 -0.94 -18.23 3.84
C MET A 213 -1.25 -19.65 4.32
N TYR A 214 -1.62 -20.56 3.39
CA TYR A 214 -2.01 -21.93 3.73
C TYR A 214 -1.06 -22.99 3.18
N GLU A 215 -0.08 -22.61 2.37
CA GLU A 215 0.83 -23.54 1.73
C GLU A 215 2.30 -23.18 1.98
N TRP A 216 2.83 -22.14 1.32
CA TRP A 216 4.26 -21.81 1.35
C TRP A 216 4.77 -21.40 2.73
N ILE A 217 4.11 -20.45 3.40
CA ILE A 217 4.58 -19.94 4.69
C ILE A 217 4.46 -21.02 5.79
N PRO A 218 3.36 -21.76 5.92
CA PRO A 218 3.28 -22.89 6.85
C PRO A 218 4.31 -23.98 6.56
N TYR A 219 4.57 -24.28 5.28
CA TYR A 219 5.62 -25.22 4.89
C TYR A 219 7.00 -24.75 5.38
N ASN A 220 7.33 -23.50 5.11
CA ASN A 220 8.60 -22.90 5.50
C ASN A 220 8.81 -22.86 7.01
N MET A 221 7.72 -22.71 7.78
CA MET A 221 7.70 -22.76 9.23
C MET A 221 7.60 -24.18 9.82
N MET A 222 7.57 -25.23 8.98
CA MET A 222 7.34 -26.63 9.38
C MET A 222 6.00 -26.86 10.10
N LYS A 223 4.96 -26.12 9.70
CA LYS A 223 3.60 -26.12 10.28
C LYS A 223 2.51 -26.47 9.28
N LEU A 224 2.87 -27.01 8.12
CA LEU A 224 1.90 -27.30 7.05
C LEU A 224 0.78 -28.26 7.52
N GLU A 225 1.10 -29.20 8.41
CA GLU A 225 0.14 -30.15 8.97
C GLU A 225 -0.87 -29.51 9.95
N GLU A 226 -0.58 -28.31 10.45
CA GLU A 226 -1.49 -27.55 11.32
C GLU A 226 -2.59 -26.84 10.52
N VAL A 227 -2.40 -26.68 9.19
CA VAL A 227 -3.37 -26.00 8.32
C VAL A 227 -4.61 -26.88 8.11
N PRO A 228 -5.83 -26.37 8.39
CA PRO A 228 -7.05 -27.13 8.19
C PRO A 228 -7.25 -27.56 6.72
N LYS A 229 -7.64 -28.82 6.52
CA LYS A 229 -7.98 -29.34 5.18
C LYS A 229 -9.30 -28.76 4.67
N ASP A 230 -10.24 -28.50 5.58
CA ASP A 230 -11.51 -27.87 5.29
C ASP A 230 -11.31 -26.37 4.98
N PRO A 231 -11.65 -25.89 3.77
CA PRO A 231 -11.55 -24.48 3.42
C PRO A 231 -12.35 -23.55 4.35
N ALA A 232 -13.49 -24.00 4.88
CA ALA A 232 -14.28 -23.20 5.79
C ALA A 232 -13.58 -22.94 7.15
N ALA A 233 -12.72 -23.85 7.58
CA ALA A 233 -11.94 -23.72 8.83
C ALA A 233 -10.64 -22.90 8.64
N ARG A 234 -10.17 -22.71 7.40
CA ARG A 234 -8.89 -22.06 7.11
C ARG A 234 -8.84 -20.61 7.57
N LYS A 235 -9.89 -19.85 7.31
CA LYS A 235 -9.94 -18.43 7.69
C LYS A 235 -9.94 -18.23 9.21
N ALA A 236 -10.62 -19.09 9.97
CA ALA A 236 -10.58 -19.06 11.43
C ALA A 236 -9.16 -19.40 11.94
N TRP A 237 -8.53 -20.41 11.35
CA TRP A 237 -7.15 -20.76 11.62
C TRP A 237 -6.18 -19.61 11.30
N LEU A 238 -6.37 -18.91 10.15
CA LEU A 238 -5.58 -17.75 9.77
C LEU A 238 -5.71 -16.63 10.82
N ALA A 239 -6.94 -16.34 11.25
CA ALA A 239 -7.21 -15.31 12.26
C ALA A 239 -6.55 -15.64 13.61
N GLU A 240 -6.49 -16.90 14.00
CA GLU A 240 -5.85 -17.36 15.24
C GLU A 240 -4.32 -17.36 15.11
N SER A 241 -3.78 -18.00 14.07
CA SER A 241 -2.34 -18.23 13.91
C SER A 241 -1.57 -16.97 13.51
N TRP A 242 -2.18 -16.10 12.67
CA TRP A 242 -1.56 -14.90 12.13
C TRP A 242 -2.13 -13.60 12.68
N GLY A 243 -3.22 -13.68 13.44
CA GLY A 243 -3.87 -12.50 14.02
C GLY A 243 -2.93 -11.56 14.77
N PRO A 244 -2.00 -12.01 15.61
CA PRO A 244 -1.04 -11.13 16.28
C PRO A 244 -0.16 -10.35 15.30
N PHE A 245 0.34 -10.99 14.24
CA PHE A 245 1.12 -10.33 13.20
C PHE A 245 0.26 -9.34 12.41
N LEU A 246 -0.95 -9.73 11.99
CA LEU A 246 -1.83 -8.91 11.18
C LEU A 246 -2.38 -7.68 11.94
N ARG A 247 -2.50 -7.76 13.27
CA ARG A 247 -2.90 -6.62 14.10
C ARG A 247 -1.81 -5.58 14.30
N GLY A 248 -0.57 -5.90 13.96
CA GLY A 248 0.57 -5.01 14.15
C GLY A 248 0.95 -4.79 15.62
N PRO A 249 1.98 -3.98 15.89
CA PRO A 249 2.58 -3.80 17.22
C PRO A 249 1.85 -2.74 18.07
N VAL A 250 0.57 -2.96 18.38
CA VAL A 250 -0.28 -2.01 19.13
C VAL A 250 0.34 -1.61 20.47
N THR A 251 0.90 -2.57 21.19
CA THR A 251 1.51 -2.32 22.52
C THR A 251 2.78 -1.50 22.42
N GLU A 252 3.60 -1.79 21.43
CA GLU A 252 4.87 -1.09 21.17
C GLU A 252 4.65 0.39 20.85
N TYR A 253 3.60 0.68 20.08
CA TYR A 253 3.31 2.05 19.65
C TYR A 253 2.21 2.74 20.47
N ARG A 254 1.96 2.27 21.72
CA ARG A 254 0.92 2.84 22.58
C ARG A 254 1.09 4.33 22.80
N ASP A 255 2.30 4.80 23.09
CA ASP A 255 2.56 6.23 23.31
C ASP A 255 2.30 7.05 22.04
N LYS A 256 2.68 6.53 20.86
CA LYS A 256 2.37 7.18 19.57
C LYS A 256 0.87 7.20 19.29
N LEU A 257 0.14 6.17 19.66
CA LEU A 257 -1.32 6.16 19.53
C LEU A 257 -1.98 7.20 20.45
N VAL A 258 -1.48 7.38 21.67
CA VAL A 258 -1.96 8.43 22.59
C VAL A 258 -1.69 9.81 22.00
N GLU A 259 -0.49 10.04 21.43
CA GLU A 259 -0.14 11.30 20.74
C GLU A 259 -1.09 11.61 19.58
N LEU A 260 -1.44 10.59 18.77
CA LEU A 260 -2.22 10.77 17.54
C LEU A 260 -3.73 10.79 17.76
N TYR A 261 -4.24 10.04 18.74
CA TYR A 261 -5.69 9.81 18.94
C TYR A 261 -6.22 10.28 20.29
N GLY A 262 -5.36 10.65 21.23
CA GLY A 262 -5.73 10.90 22.63
C GLY A 262 -5.92 9.62 23.43
N GLU A 263 -5.82 9.72 24.77
CA GLU A 263 -5.84 8.59 25.72
C GLU A 263 -7.08 7.69 25.56
N GLU A 264 -8.26 8.29 25.52
CA GLU A 264 -9.52 7.56 25.49
C GLU A 264 -9.65 6.69 24.23
N ARG A 265 -9.36 7.25 23.04
CA ARG A 265 -9.44 6.48 21.79
C ARG A 265 -8.31 5.47 21.67
N ALA A 266 -7.08 5.86 22.02
CA ALA A 266 -5.93 4.97 22.00
C ALA A 266 -6.15 3.70 22.81
N SER A 267 -6.81 3.77 23.97
CA SER A 267 -7.10 2.61 24.84
C SER A 267 -7.98 1.54 24.18
N ARG A 268 -8.76 1.92 23.15
CA ARG A 268 -9.68 1.01 22.42
C ARG A 268 -9.09 0.43 21.14
N ILE A 269 -7.93 0.93 20.71
CA ILE A 269 -7.28 0.46 19.48
C ILE A 269 -6.69 -0.92 19.72
N THR A 270 -7.05 -1.88 18.85
CA THR A 270 -6.64 -3.29 18.94
C THR A 270 -5.87 -3.77 17.72
N ALA A 271 -5.80 -2.96 16.66
CA ALA A 271 -5.06 -3.27 15.43
C ALA A 271 -4.55 -1.98 14.78
N VAL A 272 -3.32 -2.01 14.27
CA VAL A 272 -2.65 -0.85 13.68
C VAL A 272 -1.82 -1.23 12.45
N GLU A 273 -1.61 -0.23 11.59
CA GLU A 273 -0.56 -0.22 10.57
C GLU A 273 0.30 1.01 10.78
N ALA A 274 1.64 0.85 10.75
CA ALA A 274 2.56 1.91 11.08
C ALA A 274 3.45 2.29 9.90
N PHE A 275 3.78 3.59 9.81
CA PHE A 275 4.51 4.18 8.70
C PHE A 275 5.61 5.09 9.22
N GLN A 276 6.81 4.90 8.68
CA GLN A 276 7.96 5.76 8.90
C GLN A 276 8.21 6.63 7.67
N VAL A 277 8.43 7.92 7.85
CA VAL A 277 8.76 8.84 6.77
C VAL A 277 10.19 8.60 6.29
N SER A 278 10.38 8.55 4.98
CA SER A 278 11.71 8.48 4.37
C SER A 278 12.38 9.85 4.41
N GLU A 279 13.69 9.88 4.61
CA GLU A 279 14.51 11.11 4.48
C GLU A 279 14.51 11.67 3.04
N TYR A 280 14.10 10.87 2.05
CA TYR A 280 14.09 11.23 0.64
C TYR A 280 12.67 11.55 0.16
N GLY A 281 12.58 12.52 -0.74
CA GLY A 281 11.29 13.01 -1.24
C GLY A 281 10.81 14.25 -0.48
N TRP A 282 9.49 14.47 -0.49
CA TRP A 282 8.90 15.56 0.29
C TRP A 282 8.76 15.13 1.75
N ASN A 283 9.24 15.96 2.65
CA ASN A 283 9.12 15.74 4.09
C ASN A 283 8.28 16.88 4.71
N PRO A 284 6.96 16.71 4.83
CA PRO A 284 6.09 17.70 5.46
C PRO A 284 6.25 17.68 6.98
N GLY A 285 5.90 18.79 7.63
CA GLY A 285 5.75 18.82 9.09
C GLY A 285 4.60 17.93 9.57
N THR A 286 4.57 17.66 10.87
CA THR A 286 3.65 16.69 11.51
C THR A 286 2.17 16.98 11.21
N GLU A 287 1.73 18.24 11.22
CA GLU A 287 0.33 18.60 10.96
C GLU A 287 -0.08 18.26 9.52
N THR A 288 0.75 18.64 8.54
CA THR A 288 0.48 18.28 7.13
C THR A 288 0.51 16.77 6.92
N LEU A 289 1.40 16.06 7.61
CA LEU A 289 1.45 14.60 7.57
C LEU A 289 0.15 13.98 8.09
N LYS A 290 -0.41 14.50 9.18
CA LYS A 290 -1.72 14.08 9.70
C LYS A 290 -2.86 14.37 8.70
N GLU A 291 -2.85 15.55 8.06
CA GLU A 291 -3.84 15.90 7.04
C GLU A 291 -3.82 14.93 5.84
N MET A 292 -2.66 14.39 5.49
CA MET A 292 -2.52 13.39 4.42
C MET A 292 -3.06 12.00 4.79
N PHE A 293 -3.30 11.76 6.08
CA PHE A 293 -3.91 10.53 6.61
C PHE A 293 -5.23 10.88 7.31
N PRO A 294 -6.35 11.03 6.57
CA PRO A 294 -7.61 11.57 7.09
C PRO A 294 -8.36 10.58 8.01
N PHE A 295 -7.63 9.91 8.91
CA PHE A 295 -8.13 8.88 9.83
C PHE A 295 -7.99 9.29 11.30
N PHE A 296 -7.31 10.38 11.54
CA PHE A 296 -7.13 10.97 12.86
C PHE A 296 -8.36 11.80 13.27
N PRO A 297 -8.62 11.97 14.58
CA PRO A 297 -9.71 12.79 15.07
C PRO A 297 -9.57 14.26 14.75
#